data_2c270922ac8cee780aab58d185852d18
#
_entry.id   2c270922ac8cee780aab58d185852d18
#
_cell.length_a   1.000
_cell.length_b   1.000
_cell.length_c   1.000
_cell.angle_alpha   90.00
_cell.angle_beta   90.00
_cell.angle_gamma   90.00
#
_symmetry.space_group_name_H-M   'P 1'
#
loop_
_entity.id
_entity.type
_entity.pdbx_description
1 polymer ?
#
loop_
_entity_poly.entity_id
_entity_poly.type
_entity_poly.pdbx_seq_one_letter_code
_entity_poly.pdbx_strand_id
1 'polypeptide(L)'
;RTFTLSLAAAGLLFGLGWLLISHNGPQEGPLPESPLLPDESSRLTVLALGVSPENELSLCALLSFQPDLIAVQVAALPPQTVWQTTAGEGTLSAAWQQGGAAYLQSVLSQWLGISIHRTISQNRQQLSAVMEQFGPLPYTLPLSLAEDAPGSRILFPAGRYYLDGEALADLITLPLPTDPARQSDRSAELIKALVRRHLPAVLSESGEELVTQLLIHSRSDLTLLDYLERRTALGTLARREEIPIYCVYLDGTAGQAGYYLSEVSLT
;
A
#
# COMPACT_ATOMS: atom_id res chain seq x y z
N ARG A 1 16.59 -54.30 -5.76
CA ARG A 1 16.53 -54.49 -4.28
C ARG A 1 16.84 -53.23 -3.49
N THR A 2 17.58 -52.26 -4.02
CA THR A 2 17.87 -50.97 -3.34
C THR A 2 16.72 -49.98 -3.36
N PHE A 3 15.86 -50.02 -4.39
CA PHE A 3 14.73 -49.11 -4.52
C PHE A 3 13.58 -49.42 -3.54
N THR A 4 13.35 -50.70 -3.24
CA THR A 4 12.29 -51.10 -2.29
C THR A 4 12.67 -50.80 -0.84
N LEU A 5 13.97 -50.80 -0.50
CA LEU A 5 14.45 -50.42 0.82
C LEU A 5 14.34 -48.90 1.09
N SER A 6 14.59 -48.05 0.08
CA SER A 6 14.45 -46.61 0.23
C SER A 6 12.99 -46.17 0.37
N LEU A 7 12.05 -46.83 -0.31
CA LEU A 7 10.63 -46.55 -0.21
C LEU A 7 10.06 -46.93 1.17
N ALA A 8 10.53 -48.08 1.74
CA ALA A 8 10.15 -48.52 3.08
C ALA A 8 10.70 -47.56 4.18
N ALA A 9 11.93 -47.05 4.01
CA ALA A 9 12.49 -46.05 4.93
C ALA A 9 11.76 -44.71 4.90
N ALA A 10 11.36 -44.25 3.71
CA ALA A 10 10.56 -43.04 3.55
C ALA A 10 9.16 -43.20 4.18
N GLY A 11 8.50 -44.36 4.00
CA GLY A 11 7.21 -44.65 4.61
C GLY A 11 7.26 -44.71 6.15
N LEU A 12 8.35 -45.23 6.71
CA LEU A 12 8.58 -45.27 8.17
C LEU A 12 8.81 -43.87 8.75
N LEU A 13 9.57 -43.03 8.06
CA LEU A 13 9.79 -41.64 8.49
C LEU A 13 8.51 -40.81 8.41
N PHE A 14 7.68 -40.98 7.36
CA PHE A 14 6.38 -40.34 7.25
C PHE A 14 5.39 -40.85 8.31
N GLY A 15 5.35 -42.15 8.56
CA GLY A 15 4.49 -42.77 9.59
C GLY A 15 4.86 -42.32 10.99
N LEU A 16 6.16 -42.25 11.32
CA LEU A 16 6.64 -41.72 12.61
C LEU A 16 6.38 -40.23 12.78
N GLY A 17 6.58 -39.45 11.71
CA GLY A 17 6.25 -38.04 11.70
C GLY A 17 4.75 -37.77 11.93
N TRP A 18 3.88 -38.54 11.27
CA TRP A 18 2.45 -38.48 11.47
C TRP A 18 2.01 -38.86 12.89
N LEU A 19 2.64 -39.88 13.46
CA LEU A 19 2.35 -40.38 14.82
C LEU A 19 2.79 -39.37 15.89
N LEU A 20 3.92 -38.67 15.68
CA LEU A 20 4.39 -37.61 16.56
C LEU A 20 3.50 -36.35 16.49
N ILE A 21 3.00 -36.04 15.31
CA ILE A 21 2.05 -34.88 15.11
C ILE A 21 0.68 -35.25 15.71
N SER A 22 0.21 -36.49 15.57
CA SER A 22 -1.10 -36.89 16.11
C SER A 22 -1.07 -37.14 17.63
N HIS A 23 0.11 -37.45 18.21
CA HIS A 23 0.26 -37.62 19.67
C HIS A 23 0.51 -36.30 20.42
N ASN A 24 1.08 -35.30 19.73
CA ASN A 24 1.17 -33.91 20.18
C ASN A 24 0.09 -33.07 19.50
N GLY A 25 -1.15 -33.56 19.46
CA GLY A 25 -2.28 -32.71 19.12
C GLY A 25 -2.20 -31.44 19.94
N PRO A 26 -2.53 -30.27 19.39
CA PRO A 26 -2.50 -29.05 20.18
C PRO A 26 -3.32 -29.28 21.43
N GLN A 27 -2.67 -29.26 22.61
CA GLN A 27 -3.41 -29.12 23.85
C GLN A 27 -4.20 -27.83 23.67
N GLU A 28 -5.51 -27.95 23.61
CA GLU A 28 -6.41 -26.81 23.77
C GLU A 28 -6.15 -26.26 25.18
N GLY A 29 -5.07 -25.49 25.30
CA GLY A 29 -4.93 -24.55 26.41
C GLY A 29 -6.13 -23.61 26.34
N PRO A 30 -6.62 -23.11 27.49
CA PRO A 30 -7.72 -22.15 27.48
C PRO A 30 -7.38 -21.05 26.48
N LEU A 31 -8.24 -20.90 25.45
CA LEU A 31 -8.12 -19.83 24.48
C LEU A 31 -7.96 -18.53 25.26
N PRO A 32 -6.98 -17.68 24.93
CA PRO A 32 -6.88 -16.39 25.59
C PRO A 32 -8.22 -15.67 25.43
N GLU A 33 -8.91 -15.45 26.54
CA GLU A 33 -10.28 -14.91 26.61
C GLU A 33 -10.40 -13.44 26.17
N SER A 34 -9.28 -12.83 25.79
CA SER A 34 -9.28 -11.46 25.24
C SER A 34 -8.77 -11.49 23.82
N PRO A 35 -9.51 -10.93 22.85
CA PRO A 35 -8.92 -10.65 21.56
C PRO A 35 -7.69 -9.78 21.82
N LEU A 36 -6.50 -10.24 21.40
CA LEU A 36 -5.29 -9.43 21.45
C LEU A 36 -5.57 -8.18 20.61
N LEU A 37 -5.81 -7.07 21.29
CA LEU A 37 -5.90 -5.78 20.63
C LEU A 37 -4.56 -5.50 19.97
N PRO A 38 -4.55 -4.93 18.77
CA PRO A 38 -3.31 -4.48 18.14
C PRO A 38 -2.58 -3.54 19.10
N ASP A 39 -1.30 -3.75 19.28
CA ASP A 39 -0.43 -2.89 20.08
C ASP A 39 0.43 -2.01 19.17
N GLU A 40 1.24 -1.14 19.76
CA GLU A 40 2.10 -0.22 19.04
C GLU A 40 3.11 -0.95 18.13
N SER A 41 3.49 -2.20 18.46
CA SER A 41 4.37 -3.02 17.64
C SER A 41 3.73 -3.43 16.31
N SER A 42 2.41 -3.39 16.24
CA SER A 42 1.64 -3.65 15.02
C SER A 42 1.61 -2.46 14.05
N ARG A 43 2.06 -1.27 14.48
CA ARG A 43 2.10 -0.06 13.64
C ARG A 43 2.97 -0.32 12.41
N LEU A 44 2.43 0.01 11.25
CA LEU A 44 3.15 -0.10 9.99
C LEU A 44 2.81 1.10 9.10
N THR A 45 3.81 1.90 8.78
CA THR A 45 3.70 2.96 7.79
C THR A 45 4.51 2.59 6.57
N VAL A 46 3.85 2.52 5.42
CA VAL A 46 4.42 2.16 4.12
C VAL A 46 4.36 3.39 3.21
N LEU A 47 5.48 3.71 2.59
CA LEU A 47 5.57 4.69 1.52
C LEU A 47 5.32 4.00 0.18
N ALA A 48 4.17 4.28 -0.44
CA ALA A 48 3.80 3.76 -1.75
C ALA A 48 4.12 4.79 -2.84
N LEU A 49 4.87 4.35 -3.84
CA LEU A 49 5.41 5.18 -4.90
C LEU A 49 4.97 4.66 -6.28
N GLY A 50 4.45 5.55 -7.11
CA GLY A 50 4.24 5.31 -8.54
C GLY A 50 5.38 5.94 -9.34
N VAL A 51 5.89 5.20 -10.31
CA VAL A 51 7.04 5.62 -11.12
C VAL A 51 6.70 5.53 -12.60
N SER A 52 6.94 6.61 -13.34
CA SER A 52 6.75 6.63 -14.79
C SER A 52 7.81 5.78 -15.52
N PRO A 53 7.63 5.47 -16.81
CA PRO A 53 8.65 4.80 -17.62
C PRO A 53 9.97 5.56 -17.65
N GLU A 54 9.93 6.89 -17.56
CA GLU A 54 11.09 7.78 -17.56
C GLU A 54 11.76 7.86 -16.18
N ASN A 55 11.33 7.04 -15.22
CA ASN A 55 11.78 7.03 -13.82
C ASN A 55 11.44 8.31 -13.07
N GLU A 56 10.33 8.96 -13.40
CA GLU A 56 9.82 10.11 -12.69
C GLU A 56 8.80 9.70 -11.62
N LEU A 57 8.79 10.40 -10.50
CA LEU A 57 7.81 10.17 -9.44
C LEU A 57 6.44 10.70 -9.88
N SER A 58 5.46 9.81 -10.03
CA SER A 58 4.08 10.14 -10.43
C SER A 58 3.07 10.03 -9.28
N LEU A 59 3.40 9.24 -8.25
CA LEU A 59 2.60 9.06 -7.04
C LEU A 59 3.54 9.00 -5.83
N CYS A 60 3.17 9.73 -4.78
CA CYS A 60 3.78 9.61 -3.46
C CYS A 60 2.65 9.50 -2.42
N ALA A 61 2.51 8.35 -1.77
CA ALA A 61 1.45 8.14 -0.79
C ALA A 61 1.97 7.41 0.45
N LEU A 62 1.42 7.76 1.60
CA LEU A 62 1.66 7.12 2.88
C LEU A 62 0.44 6.31 3.28
N LEU A 63 0.65 5.04 3.58
CA LEU A 63 -0.36 4.15 4.15
C LEU A 63 0.09 3.79 5.56
N SER A 64 -0.67 4.16 6.57
CA SER A 64 -0.32 3.90 7.95
C SER A 64 -1.43 3.10 8.66
N PHE A 65 -1.09 1.90 9.12
CA PHE A 65 -1.93 1.16 10.05
C PHE A 65 -1.69 1.72 11.45
N GLN A 66 -2.77 2.21 12.07
CA GLN A 66 -2.79 2.78 13.41
C GLN A 66 -3.45 1.80 14.37
N PRO A 67 -2.69 1.07 15.20
CA PRO A 67 -3.23 0.05 16.09
C PRO A 67 -4.19 0.62 17.14
N ASP A 68 -3.91 1.83 17.68
CA ASP A 68 -4.73 2.48 18.71
C ASP A 68 -6.14 2.81 18.19
N LEU A 69 -6.25 3.20 16.93
CA LEU A 69 -7.52 3.52 16.27
C LEU A 69 -8.15 2.30 15.59
N ILE A 70 -7.40 1.21 15.47
CA ILE A 70 -7.73 0.06 14.62
C ILE A 70 -8.20 0.57 13.25
N ALA A 71 -7.36 1.34 12.59
CA ALA A 71 -7.67 2.02 11.34
C ALA A 71 -6.46 2.10 10.41
N VAL A 72 -6.72 2.27 9.12
CA VAL A 72 -5.70 2.63 8.12
C VAL A 72 -5.90 4.07 7.73
N GLN A 73 -4.82 4.84 7.75
CA GLN A 73 -4.79 6.19 7.20
C GLN A 73 -4.06 6.19 5.86
N VAL A 74 -4.58 6.94 4.91
CA VAL A 74 -3.99 7.13 3.57
C VAL A 74 -3.83 8.61 3.33
N ALA A 75 -2.60 9.04 3.10
CA ALA A 75 -2.29 10.41 2.67
C ALA A 75 -1.51 10.36 1.37
N ALA A 76 -1.86 11.15 0.39
CA ALA A 76 -1.05 11.30 -0.82
C ALA A 76 -0.52 12.74 -0.91
N LEU A 77 0.72 12.86 -1.37
CA LEU A 77 1.41 14.13 -1.54
C LEU A 77 1.67 14.36 -3.04
N PRO A 78 1.43 15.59 -3.53
CA PRO A 78 1.87 15.94 -4.87
C PRO A 78 3.38 15.70 -5.03
N PRO A 79 3.86 15.12 -6.13
CA PRO A 79 5.30 14.95 -6.36
C PRO A 79 6.10 16.27 -6.34
N GLN A 80 5.42 17.39 -6.62
CA GLN A 80 5.99 18.74 -6.58
C GLN A 80 6.00 19.37 -5.18
N THR A 81 5.56 18.65 -4.14
CA THR A 81 5.55 19.16 -2.77
C THR A 81 6.97 19.51 -2.33
N VAL A 82 7.12 20.74 -1.82
CA VAL A 82 8.38 21.26 -1.29
C VAL A 82 8.53 20.80 0.15
N TRP A 83 9.63 20.12 0.42
CA TRP A 83 10.04 19.75 1.77
C TRP A 83 11.20 20.64 2.23
N GLN A 84 11.30 20.85 3.54
CA GLN A 84 12.40 21.56 4.16
C GLN A 84 12.79 20.88 5.48
N THR A 85 14.08 20.59 5.62
CA THR A 85 14.67 20.00 6.82
C THR A 85 16.01 20.69 7.13
N THR A 86 16.60 20.35 8.25
CA THR A 86 17.95 20.83 8.59
C THR A 86 19.03 20.32 7.61
N ALA A 87 18.74 19.24 6.86
CA ALA A 87 19.67 18.65 5.88
C ALA A 87 19.55 19.26 4.48
N GLY A 88 18.49 20.04 4.20
CA GLY A 88 18.26 20.67 2.91
C GLY A 88 16.79 20.94 2.61
N GLU A 89 16.55 21.39 1.39
CA GLU A 89 15.23 21.65 0.84
C GLU A 89 15.13 21.19 -0.61
N GLY A 90 13.94 20.96 -1.09
CA GLY A 90 13.68 20.55 -2.48
C GLY A 90 12.27 20.03 -2.67
N THR A 91 11.96 19.50 -3.86
CA THR A 91 10.70 18.82 -4.11
C THR A 91 10.83 17.31 -3.86
N LEU A 92 9.68 16.61 -3.64
CA LEU A 92 9.70 15.15 -3.51
C LEU A 92 10.21 14.46 -4.79
N SER A 93 9.88 15.02 -5.96
CA SER A 93 10.43 14.56 -7.25
C SER A 93 11.94 14.70 -7.30
N ALA A 94 12.52 15.82 -6.83
CA ALA A 94 13.96 16.01 -6.77
C ALA A 94 14.62 15.03 -5.80
N ALA A 95 14.02 14.80 -4.63
CA ALA A 95 14.49 13.80 -3.67
C ALA A 95 14.50 12.38 -4.27
N TRP A 96 13.44 12.01 -5.00
CA TRP A 96 13.38 10.76 -5.74
C TRP A 96 14.53 10.63 -6.76
N GLN A 97 14.75 11.64 -7.57
CA GLN A 97 15.83 11.64 -8.57
C GLN A 97 17.23 11.58 -7.94
N GLN A 98 17.40 12.15 -6.77
CA GLN A 98 18.69 12.19 -6.07
C GLN A 98 19.07 10.83 -5.47
N GLY A 99 18.13 10.08 -4.88
CA GLY A 99 18.47 8.86 -4.16
C GLY A 99 17.33 7.82 -4.08
N GLY A 100 16.33 7.90 -4.95
CA GLY A 100 15.25 6.93 -5.05
C GLY A 100 14.41 6.81 -3.77
N ALA A 101 13.83 5.62 -3.57
CA ALA A 101 12.91 5.35 -2.46
C ALA A 101 13.56 5.57 -1.09
N ALA A 102 14.78 5.14 -0.88
CA ALA A 102 15.45 5.23 0.42
C ALA A 102 15.72 6.68 0.84
N TYR A 103 16.17 7.52 -0.09
CA TYR A 103 16.40 8.93 0.21
C TYR A 103 15.08 9.66 0.44
N LEU A 104 14.08 9.42 -0.40
CA LEU A 104 12.74 10.00 -0.25
C LEU A 104 12.10 9.60 1.09
N GLN A 105 12.22 8.33 1.50
CA GLN A 105 11.77 7.85 2.82
C GLN A 105 12.45 8.62 3.95
N SER A 106 13.77 8.81 3.88
CA SER A 106 14.54 9.54 4.90
C SER A 106 14.09 11.00 4.99
N VAL A 107 13.94 11.66 3.85
CA VAL A 107 13.45 13.05 3.76
C VAL A 107 12.07 13.19 4.37
N LEU A 108 11.12 12.34 3.94
CA LEU A 108 9.76 12.38 4.45
C LEU A 108 9.69 12.08 5.95
N SER A 109 10.45 11.10 6.42
CA SER A 109 10.48 10.76 7.86
C SER A 109 10.99 11.93 8.69
N GLN A 110 12.04 12.60 8.23
CA GLN A 110 12.60 13.76 8.94
C GLN A 110 11.68 14.97 8.86
N TRP A 111 11.12 15.24 7.68
CA TRP A 111 10.29 16.42 7.46
C TRP A 111 8.94 16.34 8.19
N LEU A 112 8.27 15.19 8.11
CA LEU A 112 6.95 14.97 8.73
C LEU A 112 7.06 14.52 10.20
N GLY A 113 8.25 14.20 10.71
CA GLY A 113 8.44 13.70 12.07
C GLY A 113 7.81 12.32 12.32
N ILE A 114 7.63 11.50 11.29
CA ILE A 114 7.00 10.19 11.37
C ILE A 114 7.98 9.06 11.04
N SER A 115 7.74 7.87 11.60
CA SER A 115 8.47 6.68 11.21
C SER A 115 7.85 6.04 9.97
N ILE A 116 8.57 6.02 8.85
CA ILE A 116 8.20 5.26 7.66
C ILE A 116 8.99 3.95 7.70
N HIS A 117 8.28 2.83 7.83
CA HIS A 117 8.88 1.52 8.11
C HIS A 117 9.34 0.81 6.84
N ARG A 118 8.56 0.93 5.76
CA ARG A 118 8.78 0.23 4.50
C ARG A 118 8.44 1.10 3.31
N THR A 119 9.01 0.73 2.16
CA THR A 119 8.72 1.36 0.87
C THR A 119 8.24 0.30 -0.13
N ILE A 120 7.33 0.69 -1.00
CA ILE A 120 6.91 -0.09 -2.15
C ILE A 120 6.78 0.84 -3.36
N SER A 121 7.44 0.48 -4.45
CA SER A 121 7.35 1.25 -5.69
C SER A 121 6.93 0.37 -6.85
N GLN A 122 6.07 0.91 -7.69
CA GLN A 122 5.54 0.23 -8.87
C GLN A 122 5.49 1.17 -10.06
N ASN A 123 5.79 0.64 -11.23
CA ASN A 123 5.46 1.27 -12.49
C ASN A 123 4.12 0.71 -13.03
N ARG A 124 3.65 1.26 -14.18
CA ARG A 124 2.39 0.85 -14.81
C ARG A 124 2.30 -0.67 -15.04
N GLN A 125 3.36 -1.28 -15.58
CA GLN A 125 3.36 -2.72 -15.88
C GLN A 125 3.31 -3.57 -14.61
N GLN A 126 4.04 -3.17 -13.58
CA GLN A 126 4.05 -3.84 -12.28
C GLN A 126 2.68 -3.75 -11.61
N LEU A 127 2.05 -2.57 -11.62
CA LEU A 127 0.70 -2.40 -11.11
C LEU A 127 -0.31 -3.24 -11.89
N SER A 128 -0.19 -3.32 -13.23
CA SER A 128 -1.05 -4.17 -14.05
C SER A 128 -0.91 -5.65 -13.66
N ALA A 129 0.31 -6.15 -13.53
CA ALA A 129 0.56 -7.53 -13.12
C ALA A 129 -0.01 -7.87 -11.72
N VAL A 130 0.08 -6.93 -10.78
CA VAL A 130 -0.54 -7.07 -9.45
C VAL A 130 -2.06 -7.14 -9.59
N MET A 131 -2.68 -6.22 -10.35
CA MET A 131 -4.14 -6.18 -10.50
C MET A 131 -4.70 -7.40 -11.23
N GLU A 132 -3.91 -8.07 -12.09
CA GLU A 132 -4.30 -9.36 -12.68
C GLU A 132 -4.53 -10.45 -11.62
N GLN A 133 -3.78 -10.41 -10.52
CA GLN A 133 -3.92 -11.36 -9.40
C GLN A 133 -5.05 -10.95 -8.44
N PHE A 134 -5.21 -9.67 -8.19
CA PHE A 134 -6.20 -9.15 -7.25
C PHE A 134 -7.59 -8.96 -7.88
N GLY A 135 -7.67 -8.86 -9.19
CA GLY A 135 -8.88 -8.53 -9.93
C GLY A 135 -9.16 -7.03 -10.02
N PRO A 136 -10.09 -6.63 -10.91
CA PRO A 136 -10.36 -5.24 -11.18
C PRO A 136 -11.00 -4.52 -9.99
N LEU A 137 -10.70 -3.23 -9.85
CA LEU A 137 -11.27 -2.35 -8.84
C LEU A 137 -12.60 -1.77 -9.34
N PRO A 138 -13.76 -2.11 -8.75
CA PRO A 138 -15.00 -1.38 -9.01
C PRO A 138 -14.89 0.01 -8.37
N TYR A 139 -14.98 1.04 -9.21
CA TYR A 139 -14.84 2.44 -8.79
C TYR A 139 -15.89 3.32 -9.45
N THR A 140 -16.43 4.26 -8.68
CA THR A 140 -17.34 5.28 -9.21
C THR A 140 -16.63 6.62 -9.22
N LEU A 141 -16.37 7.14 -10.42
CA LEU A 141 -15.80 8.45 -10.61
C LEU A 141 -16.94 9.49 -10.52
N PRO A 142 -16.95 10.35 -9.51
CA PRO A 142 -18.08 11.28 -9.28
C PRO A 142 -18.15 12.39 -10.31
N LEU A 143 -17.01 12.80 -10.87
CA LEU A 143 -16.90 13.89 -11.84
C LEU A 143 -15.99 13.44 -13.01
N SER A 144 -16.31 13.92 -14.21
CA SER A 144 -15.45 13.70 -15.36
C SER A 144 -14.09 14.36 -15.17
N LEU A 145 -13.04 13.66 -15.58
CA LEU A 145 -11.68 14.18 -15.63
C LEU A 145 -11.34 14.54 -17.07
N ALA A 146 -10.84 15.72 -17.26
CA ALA A 146 -10.44 16.27 -18.55
C ALA A 146 -8.99 16.77 -18.47
N GLU A 147 -8.36 16.95 -19.61
CA GLU A 147 -7.11 17.70 -19.68
C GLU A 147 -7.33 19.14 -19.19
N ASP A 148 -6.31 19.70 -18.57
CA ASP A 148 -6.38 21.02 -17.91
C ASP A 148 -6.16 22.16 -18.93
N ALA A 149 -6.98 22.19 -19.99
CA ALA A 149 -6.92 23.23 -21.02
C ALA A 149 -8.33 23.63 -21.50
N PRO A 150 -8.55 24.87 -21.94
CA PRO A 150 -9.82 25.29 -22.51
C PRO A 150 -10.19 24.46 -23.75
N GLY A 151 -11.37 23.81 -23.72
CA GLY A 151 -11.80 22.90 -24.79
C GLY A 151 -11.29 21.47 -24.63
N SER A 152 -10.81 21.10 -23.47
CA SER A 152 -10.14 19.84 -23.14
C SER A 152 -10.93 18.61 -23.48
N ARG A 153 -10.20 17.59 -23.93
CA ARG A 153 -10.71 16.23 -24.10
C ARG A 153 -11.03 15.63 -22.74
N ILE A 154 -12.25 15.12 -22.58
CA ILE A 154 -12.61 14.30 -21.41
C ILE A 154 -11.86 12.97 -21.56
N LEU A 155 -10.98 12.67 -20.61
CA LEU A 155 -10.19 11.45 -20.57
C LEU A 155 -10.94 10.33 -19.84
N PHE A 156 -11.60 10.69 -18.73
CA PHE A 156 -12.43 9.77 -17.96
C PHE A 156 -13.79 10.45 -17.67
N PRO A 157 -14.87 10.07 -18.36
CA PRO A 157 -16.21 10.53 -18.03
C PRO A 157 -16.60 10.13 -16.59
N ALA A 158 -17.48 10.92 -15.96
CA ALA A 158 -18.10 10.50 -14.71
C ALA A 158 -18.87 9.19 -14.91
N GLY A 159 -18.80 8.25 -13.97
CA GLY A 159 -19.47 6.97 -14.13
C GLY A 159 -18.88 5.84 -13.31
N ARG A 160 -19.41 4.64 -13.54
CA ARG A 160 -18.91 3.41 -12.92
C ARG A 160 -17.90 2.72 -13.80
N TYR A 161 -16.79 2.31 -13.19
CA TYR A 161 -15.69 1.61 -13.84
C TYR A 161 -15.36 0.30 -13.12
N TYR A 162 -14.79 -0.62 -13.88
CA TYR A 162 -14.03 -1.75 -13.38
C TYR A 162 -12.59 -1.52 -13.82
N LEU A 163 -11.81 -0.86 -12.97
CA LEU A 163 -10.44 -0.46 -13.27
C LEU A 163 -9.53 -1.68 -13.20
N ASP A 164 -9.00 -2.09 -14.33
CA ASP A 164 -7.85 -2.97 -14.38
C ASP A 164 -6.56 -2.21 -14.02
N GLY A 165 -5.42 -2.88 -14.05
CA GLY A 165 -4.17 -2.24 -13.64
C GLY A 165 -3.74 -1.10 -14.55
N GLU A 166 -4.04 -1.15 -15.84
CA GLU A 166 -3.72 -0.08 -16.78
C GLU A 166 -4.60 1.15 -16.56
N ALA A 167 -5.91 0.96 -16.51
CA ALA A 167 -6.86 2.04 -16.28
C ALA A 167 -6.65 2.67 -14.89
N LEU A 168 -6.29 1.86 -13.89
CA LEU A 168 -5.96 2.34 -12.55
C LEU A 168 -4.69 3.20 -12.57
N ALA A 169 -3.62 2.74 -13.25
CA ALA A 169 -2.39 3.49 -13.40
C ALA A 169 -2.64 4.82 -14.11
N ASP A 170 -3.39 4.81 -15.21
CA ASP A 170 -3.76 6.02 -15.95
C ASP A 170 -4.53 7.00 -15.06
N LEU A 171 -5.48 6.51 -14.28
CA LEU A 171 -6.28 7.36 -13.41
C LEU A 171 -5.47 7.96 -12.25
N ILE A 172 -4.54 7.19 -11.67
CA ILE A 172 -3.65 7.66 -10.60
C ILE A 172 -2.66 8.71 -11.13
N THR A 173 -2.08 8.45 -12.30
CA THR A 173 -0.99 9.28 -12.84
C THR A 173 -1.49 10.44 -13.70
N LEU A 174 -2.79 10.53 -13.99
CA LEU A 174 -3.37 11.62 -14.76
C LEU A 174 -3.03 12.97 -14.09
N PRO A 175 -2.21 13.81 -14.71
CA PRO A 175 -1.77 15.05 -14.10
C PRO A 175 -2.93 16.06 -14.04
N LEU A 176 -2.99 16.80 -12.93
CA LEU A 176 -3.80 17.99 -12.77
C LEU A 176 -2.88 19.16 -12.39
N PRO A 177 -2.15 19.73 -13.37
CA PRO A 177 -1.09 20.70 -13.09
C PRO A 177 -1.59 21.97 -12.42
N THR A 178 -2.85 22.36 -12.64
CA THR A 178 -3.47 23.52 -12.00
C THR A 178 -4.00 23.23 -10.60
N ASP A 179 -4.14 21.96 -10.22
CA ASP A 179 -4.64 21.53 -8.91
C ASP A 179 -3.93 20.26 -8.42
N PRO A 180 -2.68 20.38 -7.96
CA PRO A 180 -1.91 19.24 -7.45
C PRO A 180 -2.54 18.59 -6.21
N ALA A 181 -3.21 19.36 -5.36
CA ALA A 181 -3.93 18.86 -4.18
C ALA A 181 -5.03 17.89 -4.61
N ARG A 182 -5.88 18.30 -5.54
CA ARG A 182 -6.97 17.46 -6.06
C ARG A 182 -6.47 16.20 -6.75
N GLN A 183 -5.31 16.24 -7.40
CA GLN A 183 -4.66 15.04 -7.93
C GLN A 183 -4.32 14.07 -6.80
N SER A 184 -3.71 14.56 -5.73
CA SER A 184 -3.33 13.74 -4.58
C SER A 184 -4.53 13.20 -3.83
N ASP A 185 -5.56 14.00 -3.61
CA ASP A 185 -6.82 13.57 -2.97
C ASP A 185 -7.47 12.42 -3.75
N ARG A 186 -7.52 12.54 -5.07
CA ARG A 186 -8.00 11.46 -5.95
C ARG A 186 -7.15 10.20 -5.80
N SER A 187 -5.84 10.33 -5.75
CA SER A 187 -4.93 9.20 -5.57
C SER A 187 -5.14 8.53 -4.21
N ALA A 188 -5.32 9.32 -3.14
CA ALA A 188 -5.64 8.80 -1.81
C ALA A 188 -6.96 8.01 -1.79
N GLU A 189 -8.02 8.54 -2.44
CA GLU A 189 -9.31 7.87 -2.54
C GLU A 189 -9.24 6.57 -3.37
N LEU A 190 -8.45 6.53 -4.44
CA LEU A 190 -8.22 5.31 -5.21
C LEU A 190 -7.47 4.25 -4.39
N ILE A 191 -6.42 4.64 -3.66
CA ILE A 191 -5.69 3.75 -2.76
C ILE A 191 -6.60 3.22 -1.65
N LYS A 192 -7.39 4.08 -1.03
CA LYS A 192 -8.41 3.68 -0.03
C LYS A 192 -9.37 2.64 -0.61
N ALA A 193 -9.87 2.86 -1.83
CA ALA A 193 -10.78 1.93 -2.49
C ALA A 193 -10.10 0.59 -2.77
N LEU A 194 -8.82 0.59 -3.20
CA LEU A 194 -7.99 -0.61 -3.39
C LEU A 194 -7.85 -1.39 -2.09
N VAL A 195 -7.42 -0.73 -1.01
CA VAL A 195 -7.23 -1.38 0.29
C VAL A 195 -8.56 -1.96 0.78
N ARG A 196 -9.65 -1.18 0.74
CA ARG A 196 -10.99 -1.63 1.16
C ARG A 196 -11.45 -2.86 0.37
N ARG A 197 -11.22 -2.87 -0.93
CA ARG A 197 -11.64 -3.96 -1.82
C ARG A 197 -10.85 -5.25 -1.58
N HIS A 198 -9.54 -5.15 -1.42
CA HIS A 198 -8.66 -6.31 -1.46
C HIS A 198 -8.21 -6.79 -0.09
N LEU A 199 -8.34 -5.99 0.98
CA LEU A 199 -7.97 -6.40 2.33
C LEU A 199 -8.62 -7.72 2.78
N PRO A 200 -9.92 -7.98 2.54
CA PRO A 200 -10.53 -9.27 2.90
C PRO A 200 -9.86 -10.47 2.19
N ALA A 201 -9.50 -10.31 0.92
CA ALA A 201 -8.80 -11.36 0.17
C ALA A 201 -7.37 -11.58 0.70
N VAL A 202 -6.66 -10.49 1.02
CA VAL A 202 -5.32 -10.56 1.65
C VAL A 202 -5.36 -11.26 3.02
N LEU A 203 -6.46 -11.18 3.74
CA LEU A 203 -6.63 -11.83 5.05
C LEU A 203 -7.23 -13.23 4.98
N SER A 204 -7.58 -13.71 3.80
CA SER A 204 -8.07 -15.07 3.55
C SER A 204 -6.94 -16.12 3.56
N GLU A 205 -7.29 -17.37 3.29
CA GLU A 205 -6.31 -18.46 3.18
C GLU A 205 -5.29 -18.24 2.05
N SER A 206 -5.70 -17.60 0.95
CA SER A 206 -4.81 -17.24 -0.18
C SER A 206 -4.01 -15.94 0.04
N GLY A 207 -4.14 -15.32 1.20
CA GLY A 207 -3.54 -14.01 1.47
C GLY A 207 -2.02 -13.98 1.34
N GLU A 208 -1.34 -15.02 1.80
CA GLU A 208 0.12 -15.14 1.69
C GLU A 208 0.59 -15.19 0.24
N GLU A 209 -0.14 -15.89 -0.62
CA GLU A 209 0.15 -15.94 -2.05
C GLU A 209 -0.08 -14.57 -2.71
N LEU A 210 -1.20 -13.91 -2.41
CA LEU A 210 -1.48 -12.56 -2.93
C LEU A 210 -0.42 -11.55 -2.51
N VAL A 211 0.01 -11.55 -1.24
CA VAL A 211 1.09 -10.68 -0.77
C VAL A 211 2.41 -11.03 -1.45
N THR A 212 2.70 -12.31 -1.63
CA THR A 212 3.89 -12.75 -2.36
C THR A 212 3.87 -12.25 -3.80
N GLN A 213 2.74 -12.32 -4.50
CA GLN A 213 2.60 -11.78 -5.86
C GLN A 213 2.77 -10.25 -5.88
N LEU A 214 2.21 -9.54 -4.91
CA LEU A 214 2.45 -8.10 -4.76
C LEU A 214 3.96 -7.79 -4.64
N LEU A 215 4.68 -8.52 -3.80
CA LEU A 215 6.11 -8.31 -3.58
C LEU A 215 6.95 -8.66 -4.82
N ILE A 216 6.63 -9.73 -5.53
CA ILE A 216 7.33 -10.14 -6.77
C ILE A 216 7.17 -9.08 -7.86
N HIS A 217 6.00 -8.46 -7.97
CA HIS A 217 5.69 -7.45 -8.97
C HIS A 217 5.92 -6.01 -8.46
N SER A 218 6.75 -5.82 -7.42
CA SER A 218 7.06 -4.51 -6.87
C SER A 218 8.55 -4.40 -6.58
N ARG A 219 9.07 -3.18 -6.55
CA ARG A 219 10.35 -2.89 -5.89
C ARG A 219 10.04 -2.47 -4.47
N SER A 220 10.40 -3.30 -3.49
CA SER A 220 9.99 -3.08 -2.11
C SER A 220 11.01 -3.63 -1.12
N ASP A 221 11.12 -2.99 0.04
CA ASP A 221 11.74 -3.54 1.25
C ASP A 221 10.71 -4.13 2.22
N LEU A 222 9.41 -4.07 1.87
CA LEU A 222 8.35 -4.81 2.55
C LEU A 222 8.58 -6.31 2.37
N THR A 223 8.37 -7.09 3.43
CA THR A 223 8.57 -8.53 3.44
C THR A 223 7.29 -9.29 3.75
N LEU A 224 7.26 -10.58 3.40
CA LEU A 224 6.15 -11.44 3.82
C LEU A 224 6.07 -11.54 5.35
N LEU A 225 7.19 -11.42 6.06
CA LEU A 225 7.21 -11.41 7.52
C LEU A 225 6.46 -10.20 8.09
N ASP A 226 6.63 -9.00 7.49
CA ASP A 226 5.90 -7.80 7.91
C ASP A 226 4.38 -8.01 7.83
N TYR A 227 3.91 -8.76 6.83
CA TYR A 227 2.50 -9.14 6.71
C TYR A 227 2.09 -10.18 7.76
N LEU A 228 2.86 -11.25 7.92
CA LEU A 228 2.53 -12.36 8.84
C LEU A 228 2.43 -11.88 10.30
N GLU A 229 3.36 -11.05 10.73
CA GLU A 229 3.36 -10.46 12.07
C GLU A 229 2.12 -9.60 12.34
N ARG A 230 1.58 -8.95 11.30
CA ARG A 230 0.44 -8.02 11.41
C ARG A 230 -0.89 -8.60 10.94
N ARG A 231 -0.90 -9.81 10.41
CA ARG A 231 -2.10 -10.46 9.87
C ARG A 231 -3.25 -10.50 10.88
N THR A 232 -2.94 -10.85 12.13
CA THR A 232 -3.95 -10.88 13.21
C THR A 232 -4.49 -9.49 13.52
N ALA A 233 -3.62 -8.49 13.62
CA ALA A 233 -4.00 -7.11 13.87
C ALA A 233 -4.84 -6.53 12.71
N LEU A 234 -4.42 -6.77 11.46
CA LEU A 234 -5.18 -6.39 10.28
C LEU A 234 -6.54 -7.13 10.19
N GLY A 235 -6.61 -8.36 10.70
CA GLY A 235 -7.84 -9.14 10.79
C GLY A 235 -8.91 -8.48 11.67
N THR A 236 -8.51 -7.67 12.65
CA THR A 236 -9.45 -6.90 13.47
C THR A 236 -10.16 -5.80 12.68
N LEU A 237 -9.52 -5.24 11.64
CA LEU A 237 -10.14 -4.28 10.71
C LEU A 237 -11.23 -4.94 9.87
N ALA A 238 -10.93 -6.12 9.31
CA ALA A 238 -11.84 -6.79 8.39
C ALA A 238 -13.10 -7.35 9.06
N ARG A 239 -13.11 -7.47 10.40
CA ARG A 239 -14.28 -7.91 11.18
C ARG A 239 -15.30 -6.81 11.42
N ARG A 240 -14.95 -5.56 11.11
CA ARG A 240 -15.87 -4.43 11.26
C ARG A 240 -16.81 -4.37 10.08
N GLU A 241 -18.06 -3.97 10.32
CA GLU A 241 -19.09 -3.80 9.28
C GLU A 241 -18.59 -2.87 8.16
N GLU A 242 -17.92 -1.80 8.53
CA GLU A 242 -17.19 -0.94 7.62
C GLU A 242 -15.70 -0.92 7.99
N ILE A 243 -14.83 -1.29 7.03
CA ILE A 243 -13.38 -1.28 7.24
C ILE A 243 -12.93 0.18 7.43
N PRO A 244 -12.36 0.54 8.61
CA PRO A 244 -12.03 1.91 8.93
C PRO A 244 -10.76 2.36 8.20
N ILE A 245 -10.93 2.90 6.99
CA ILE A 245 -9.87 3.48 6.17
C ILE A 245 -10.20 4.94 5.93
N TYR A 246 -9.31 5.82 6.34
CA TYR A 246 -9.50 7.27 6.26
C TYR A 246 -8.48 7.89 5.33
N CYS A 247 -8.93 8.80 4.45
CA CYS A 247 -8.02 9.68 3.71
C CYS A 247 -7.68 10.89 4.58
N VAL A 248 -6.41 11.23 4.60
CA VAL A 248 -5.91 12.50 5.16
C VAL A 248 -5.65 13.42 3.98
N TYR A 249 -6.45 14.45 3.86
CA TYR A 249 -6.31 15.47 2.82
C TYR A 249 -5.34 16.54 3.29
N LEU A 250 -4.39 16.89 2.42
CA LEU A 250 -3.32 17.81 2.75
C LEU A 250 -3.53 19.12 1.99
N ASP A 251 -3.95 20.14 2.72
CA ASP A 251 -4.11 21.47 2.18
C ASP A 251 -2.75 22.14 1.93
N GLY A 252 -2.70 23.00 0.91
CA GLY A 252 -1.49 23.73 0.58
C GLY A 252 -1.70 24.70 -0.58
N THR A 253 -0.64 25.34 -1.00
CA THR A 253 -0.66 26.33 -2.07
C THR A 253 0.44 26.07 -3.09
N ALA A 254 0.12 26.24 -4.37
CA ALA A 254 1.11 26.23 -5.43
C ALA A 254 1.95 27.52 -5.41
N GLY A 255 3.27 27.38 -5.50
CA GLY A 255 4.21 28.49 -5.59
C GLY A 255 5.23 28.28 -6.70
N GLN A 256 6.20 29.18 -6.84
CA GLN A 256 7.18 29.14 -7.94
C GLN A 256 8.07 27.89 -7.90
N ALA A 257 8.44 27.41 -6.70
CA ALA A 257 9.32 26.25 -6.54
C ALA A 257 8.58 24.91 -6.42
N GLY A 258 7.24 24.93 -6.28
CA GLY A 258 6.43 23.73 -6.14
C GLY A 258 5.18 23.94 -5.31
N TYR A 259 4.69 22.87 -4.68
CA TYR A 259 3.51 22.86 -3.83
C TYR A 259 3.92 22.90 -2.35
N TYR A 260 3.39 23.85 -1.59
CA TYR A 260 3.70 24.06 -0.18
C TYR A 260 2.52 23.61 0.67
N LEU A 261 2.73 22.68 1.58
CA LEU A 261 1.71 22.27 2.55
C LEU A 261 1.47 23.38 3.58
N SER A 262 0.22 23.55 4.01
CA SER A 262 -0.11 24.43 5.11
C SER A 262 0.38 23.86 6.45
N GLU A 263 0.77 24.72 7.40
CA GLU A 263 1.22 24.28 8.73
C GLU A 263 0.16 23.48 9.49
N VAL A 264 -1.13 23.76 9.24
CA VAL A 264 -2.25 23.03 9.85
C VAL A 264 -2.33 21.58 9.38
N SER A 265 -1.85 21.28 8.17
CA SER A 265 -1.84 19.91 7.63
C SER A 265 -0.70 19.07 8.20
N LEU A 266 0.27 19.68 8.87
CA LEU A 266 1.46 19.01 9.42
C LEU A 266 1.36 18.74 10.93
N THR A 267 0.31 19.20 11.61
CA THR A 267 0.04 19.00 13.04
C THR A 267 -1.05 17.95 13.26
#